data_292ca2e04cc2f98c36bb8212fa9dabef
#
_entry.id   292ca2e04cc2f98c36bb8212fa9dabef
#
_cell.length_a   1.000
_cell.length_b   1.000
_cell.length_c   1.000
_cell.angle_alpha   90.00
_cell.angle_beta   90.00
_cell.angle_gamma   90.00
#
_symmetry.space_group_name_H-M   'P 1'
#
loop_
_entity.id
_entity.type
_entity.pdbx_description
1 polymer ?
#
loop_
_entity_poly.entity_id
_entity_poly.type
_entity_poly.pdbx_seq_one_letter_code
_entity_poly.pdbx_strand_id
1 'polypeptide(L)'
;MIDKIHHIGIAVHNLDESLKFYRDTLGLHVHALDTVEDQGVRAALLTIGESEIELLEPTSPEANMAKFLARKGEGLHHICFQTADVDGDLEELKAKGVDMVDQKSRKGLAGMICFLHPKSSRSVLVELATPLNIYKAPGAQGD
;
A
#
# COMPACT_ATOMS: atom_id res chain seq x y z
N MET A 1 8.49 -13.15 8.74
CA MET A 1 7.23 -12.43 8.72
C MET A 1 7.47 -10.93 8.53
N ILE A 2 6.89 -10.05 9.34
CA ILE A 2 7.01 -8.59 9.15
C ILE A 2 8.37 -8.12 9.66
N ASP A 3 9.08 -7.33 8.85
CA ASP A 3 10.41 -6.86 9.20
C ASP A 3 10.55 -5.34 9.33
N LYS A 4 9.59 -4.57 8.78
CA LYS A 4 9.60 -3.11 8.98
C LYS A 4 8.29 -2.49 8.49
N ILE A 5 8.09 -1.22 8.80
CA ILE A 5 7.04 -0.43 8.16
C ILE A 5 7.56 -0.06 6.78
N HIS A 6 6.86 -0.51 5.72
CA HIS A 6 7.24 -0.17 4.35
C HIS A 6 6.83 1.26 4.04
N HIS A 7 5.55 1.58 4.26
CA HIS A 7 5.06 2.93 4.02
C HIS A 7 3.78 3.21 4.79
N ILE A 8 3.44 4.48 4.84
CA ILE A 8 2.16 4.97 5.34
C ILE A 8 1.44 5.58 4.14
N GLY A 9 0.20 5.14 3.89
CA GLY A 9 -0.61 5.62 2.79
C GLY A 9 -1.47 6.81 3.21
N ILE A 10 -1.47 7.85 2.38
CA ILE A 10 -2.21 9.08 2.61
C ILE A 10 -3.10 9.35 1.39
N ALA A 11 -4.40 9.46 1.63
CA ALA A 11 -5.37 9.77 0.57
C ALA A 11 -5.40 11.26 0.31
N VAL A 12 -5.28 11.66 -0.96
CA VAL A 12 -5.28 13.06 -1.38
C VAL A 12 -6.20 13.27 -2.57
N HIS A 13 -6.80 14.47 -2.65
CA HIS A 13 -7.63 14.81 -3.81
C HIS A 13 -6.81 15.09 -5.05
N ASN A 14 -5.62 15.67 -4.88
CA ASN A 14 -4.78 16.07 -6.01
C ASN A 14 -3.32 15.75 -5.69
N LEU A 15 -2.75 14.81 -6.45
CA LEU A 15 -1.39 14.34 -6.22
C LEU A 15 -0.36 15.44 -6.48
N ASP A 16 -0.51 16.17 -7.59
CA ASP A 16 0.45 17.22 -7.95
C ASP A 16 0.50 18.34 -6.91
N GLU A 17 -0.68 18.75 -6.39
CA GLU A 17 -0.72 19.75 -5.32
C GLU A 17 -0.11 19.22 -4.03
N SER A 18 -0.35 17.94 -3.71
CA SER A 18 0.21 17.32 -2.51
C SER A 18 1.73 17.23 -2.58
N LEU A 19 2.28 16.98 -3.77
CA LEU A 19 3.74 16.92 -3.96
C LEU A 19 4.40 18.27 -3.70
N LYS A 20 3.71 19.39 -3.90
CA LYS A 20 4.25 20.69 -3.54
C LYS A 20 4.57 20.79 -2.06
N PHE A 21 3.77 20.13 -1.22
CA PHE A 21 4.04 20.10 0.22
C PHE A 21 5.08 19.03 0.56
N TYR A 22 4.82 17.78 0.22
CA TYR A 22 5.69 16.68 0.69
C TYR A 22 7.06 16.67 0.01
N ARG A 23 7.11 16.93 -1.28
CA ARG A 23 8.38 16.97 -2.01
C ARG A 23 9.07 18.33 -1.90
N ASP A 24 8.35 19.41 -2.26
CA ASP A 24 8.98 20.72 -2.40
C ASP A 24 9.18 21.43 -1.07
N THR A 25 8.19 21.38 -0.18
CA THR A 25 8.30 22.04 1.14
C THR A 25 9.05 21.19 2.15
N LEU A 26 8.70 19.89 2.28
CA LEU A 26 9.37 19.00 3.22
C LEU A 26 10.68 18.41 2.68
N GLY A 27 10.90 18.47 1.38
CA GLY A 27 12.13 17.98 0.77
C GLY A 27 12.22 16.47 0.61
N LEU A 28 11.09 15.77 0.64
CA LEU A 28 11.10 14.31 0.47
C LEU A 28 11.33 13.95 -1.01
N HIS A 29 12.10 12.88 -1.22
CA HIS A 29 12.45 12.43 -2.56
C HIS A 29 11.40 11.48 -3.13
N VAL A 30 10.91 11.77 -4.35
CA VAL A 30 9.99 10.86 -5.03
C VAL A 30 10.78 9.68 -5.58
N HIS A 31 10.48 8.49 -5.06
CA HIS A 31 11.12 7.24 -5.45
C HIS A 31 10.39 6.57 -6.62
N ALA A 32 9.05 6.66 -6.64
CA ALA A 32 8.22 6.07 -7.69
C ALA A 32 6.95 6.89 -7.85
N LEU A 33 6.44 6.96 -9.07
CA LEU A 33 5.17 7.61 -9.37
C LEU A 33 4.54 6.85 -10.54
N ASP A 34 3.35 6.30 -10.34
CA ASP A 34 2.69 5.52 -11.38
C ASP A 34 1.19 5.40 -11.08
N THR A 35 0.46 4.88 -12.06
CA THR A 35 -0.95 4.55 -11.92
C THR A 35 -1.06 3.06 -11.64
N VAL A 36 -1.82 2.71 -10.61
CA VAL A 36 -2.11 1.31 -10.25
C VAL A 36 -3.55 1.05 -10.66
N GLU A 37 -3.71 0.51 -11.86
CA GLU A 37 -5.02 0.39 -12.52
C GLU A 37 -6.04 -0.42 -11.70
N ASP A 38 -5.64 -1.57 -11.18
CA ASP A 38 -6.56 -2.42 -10.44
C ASP A 38 -6.95 -1.85 -9.07
N GLN A 39 -6.23 -0.84 -8.58
CA GLN A 39 -6.59 -0.13 -7.36
C GLN A 39 -7.31 1.18 -7.65
N GLY A 40 -7.33 1.61 -8.90
CA GLY A 40 -7.96 2.86 -9.31
C GLY A 40 -7.29 4.11 -8.73
N VAL A 41 -5.96 4.08 -8.59
CA VAL A 41 -5.22 5.21 -8.01
C VAL A 41 -4.01 5.58 -8.85
N ARG A 42 -3.66 6.85 -8.80
CA ARG A 42 -2.35 7.36 -9.21
C ARG A 42 -1.60 7.62 -7.90
N ALA A 43 -0.42 7.09 -7.78
CA ALA A 43 0.29 7.10 -6.51
C ALA A 43 1.75 7.52 -6.65
N ALA A 44 2.27 8.12 -5.58
CA ALA A 44 3.68 8.46 -5.47
C ALA A 44 4.24 7.89 -4.18
N LEU A 45 5.42 7.28 -4.26
CA LEU A 45 6.18 6.84 -3.08
C LEU A 45 7.32 7.83 -2.85
N LEU A 46 7.39 8.39 -1.64
CA LEU A 46 8.42 9.35 -1.25
C LEU A 46 9.26 8.74 -0.13
N THR A 47 10.56 8.74 -0.30
CA THR A 47 11.51 8.08 0.61
C THR A 47 11.73 8.87 1.89
N ILE A 48 11.68 8.17 3.03
CA ILE A 48 12.03 8.68 4.34
C ILE A 48 12.88 7.62 5.04
N GLY A 49 14.22 7.77 4.98
CA GLY A 49 15.09 6.73 5.54
C GLY A 49 14.82 5.39 4.88
N GLU A 50 14.50 4.38 5.68
CA GLU A 50 14.18 3.04 5.17
C GLU A 50 12.68 2.82 4.95
N SER A 51 11.86 3.82 5.21
CA SER A 51 10.42 3.75 4.99
C SER A 51 9.99 4.77 3.94
N GLU A 52 8.70 4.77 3.61
CA GLU A 52 8.18 5.67 2.59
C GLU A 52 6.82 6.22 3.01
N ILE A 53 6.42 7.33 2.40
CA ILE A 53 5.05 7.80 2.40
C ILE A 53 4.49 7.54 1.01
N GLU A 54 3.27 7.03 0.93
CA GLU A 54 2.56 6.85 -0.34
C GLU A 54 1.41 7.83 -0.40
N LEU A 55 1.40 8.71 -1.41
CA LEU A 55 0.30 9.62 -1.68
C LEU A 55 -0.59 8.98 -2.74
N LEU A 56 -1.90 8.94 -2.49
CA LEU A 56 -2.84 8.20 -3.34
C LEU A 56 -3.97 9.12 -3.80
N GLU A 57 -4.09 9.29 -5.12
CA GLU A 57 -5.15 10.06 -5.76
C GLU A 57 -6.03 9.11 -6.56
N PRO A 58 -7.38 9.18 -6.43
CA PRO A 58 -8.26 8.32 -7.23
C PRO A 58 -8.21 8.70 -8.70
N THR A 59 -8.30 7.69 -9.58
CA THR A 59 -8.34 7.91 -11.03
C THR A 59 -9.73 8.14 -11.56
N SER A 60 -10.78 7.85 -10.77
CA SER A 60 -12.17 8.06 -11.17
C SER A 60 -13.07 8.21 -9.94
N PRO A 61 -14.27 8.80 -10.12
CA PRO A 61 -15.23 8.93 -9.01
C PRO A 61 -15.71 7.58 -8.45
N GLU A 62 -15.62 6.51 -9.23
CA GLU A 62 -16.06 5.18 -8.82
C GLU A 62 -14.99 4.40 -8.04
N ALA A 63 -13.76 4.88 -8.03
CA ALA A 63 -12.66 4.21 -7.32
C ALA A 63 -12.90 4.18 -5.81
N ASN A 64 -12.44 3.12 -5.16
CA ASN A 64 -12.57 2.99 -3.71
C ASN A 64 -11.91 4.15 -2.98
N MET A 65 -10.80 4.66 -3.49
CA MET A 65 -10.12 5.82 -2.91
C MET A 65 -10.99 7.07 -2.97
N ALA A 66 -11.76 7.26 -4.07
CA ALA A 66 -12.69 8.38 -4.17
C ALA A 66 -13.80 8.28 -3.12
N LYS A 67 -14.29 7.06 -2.88
CA LYS A 67 -15.30 6.81 -1.85
C LYS A 67 -14.75 7.07 -0.45
N PHE A 68 -13.49 6.70 -0.22
CA PHE A 68 -12.82 7.00 1.05
C PHE A 68 -12.74 8.50 1.28
N LEU A 69 -12.29 9.26 0.26
CA LEU A 69 -12.17 10.71 0.37
C LEU A 69 -13.53 11.38 0.61
N ALA A 70 -14.58 10.89 -0.04
CA ALA A 70 -15.93 11.43 0.15
C ALA A 70 -16.43 11.18 1.57
N ARG A 71 -16.06 10.04 2.17
CA ARG A 71 -16.51 9.65 3.50
C ARG A 71 -15.67 10.28 4.62
N LYS A 72 -14.34 10.27 4.46
CA LYS A 72 -13.41 10.66 5.52
C LYS A 72 -12.57 11.91 5.22
N GLY A 73 -12.53 12.35 3.97
CA GLY A 73 -11.66 13.45 3.57
C GLY A 73 -10.21 13.01 3.40
N GLU A 74 -9.34 13.98 3.14
CA GLU A 74 -7.90 13.71 3.02
C GLU A 74 -7.31 13.30 4.36
N GLY A 75 -6.32 12.43 4.32
CA GLY A 75 -5.61 12.00 5.53
C GLY A 75 -5.08 10.57 5.42
N LEU A 76 -4.74 10.02 6.58
CA LEU A 76 -4.19 8.67 6.66
C LEU A 76 -5.19 7.65 6.12
N HIS A 77 -4.71 6.76 5.25
CA HIS A 77 -5.53 5.73 4.61
C HIS A 77 -5.15 4.33 5.07
N HIS A 78 -3.87 4.01 5.10
CA HIS A 78 -3.42 2.67 5.50
C HIS A 78 -1.97 2.70 6.00
N ILE A 79 -1.58 1.61 6.65
CA ILE A 79 -0.19 1.34 7.00
C ILE A 79 0.23 0.06 6.30
N CYS A 80 1.42 0.06 5.70
CA CYS A 80 1.95 -1.11 5.01
C CYS A 80 3.16 -1.65 5.75
N PHE A 81 3.12 -2.95 6.07
CA PHE A 81 4.26 -3.65 6.65
C PHE A 81 4.97 -4.44 5.56
N GLN A 82 6.30 -4.43 5.59
CA GLN A 82 7.10 -5.21 4.67
C GLN A 82 7.31 -6.61 5.21
N THR A 83 7.21 -7.59 4.34
CA THR A 83 7.51 -8.99 4.64
C THR A 83 8.32 -9.60 3.49
N ALA A 84 9.11 -10.62 3.79
CA ALA A 84 9.87 -11.32 2.78
C ALA A 84 9.01 -12.27 1.93
N ASP A 85 7.83 -12.67 2.44
CA ASP A 85 6.98 -13.67 1.78
C ASP A 85 5.50 -13.33 1.98
N VAL A 86 5.00 -12.39 1.18
CA VAL A 86 3.62 -11.94 1.28
C VAL A 86 2.62 -13.07 1.06
N ASP A 87 2.91 -13.99 0.12
CA ASP A 87 1.99 -15.08 -0.16
C ASP A 87 1.90 -16.08 1.00
N GLY A 88 3.04 -16.43 1.57
CA GLY A 88 3.06 -17.32 2.74
C GLY A 88 2.39 -16.69 3.95
N ASP A 89 2.65 -15.40 4.19
CA ASP A 89 2.03 -14.69 5.31
C ASP A 89 0.53 -14.57 5.14
N LEU A 90 0.06 -14.33 3.90
CA LEU A 90 -1.37 -14.26 3.60
C LEU A 90 -2.06 -15.58 3.96
N GLU A 91 -1.49 -16.71 3.54
CA GLU A 91 -2.05 -18.03 3.85
C GLU A 91 -2.00 -18.33 5.35
N GLU A 92 -0.92 -17.96 6.01
CA GLU A 92 -0.78 -18.14 7.46
C GLU A 92 -1.81 -17.31 8.22
N LEU A 93 -2.05 -16.07 7.82
CA LEU A 93 -3.05 -15.20 8.44
C LEU A 93 -4.46 -15.75 8.24
N LYS A 94 -4.78 -16.26 7.05
CA LYS A 94 -6.06 -16.92 6.80
C LYS A 94 -6.24 -18.11 7.72
N ALA A 95 -5.18 -18.92 7.89
CA ALA A 95 -5.24 -20.09 8.79
C ALA A 95 -5.45 -19.70 10.25
N LYS A 96 -5.03 -18.48 10.63
CA LYS A 96 -5.24 -17.95 11.98
C LYS A 96 -6.60 -17.27 12.16
N GLY A 97 -7.43 -17.28 11.11
CA GLY A 97 -8.78 -16.69 11.19
C GLY A 97 -8.84 -15.19 10.91
N VAL A 98 -7.77 -14.63 10.36
CA VAL A 98 -7.76 -13.21 9.99
C VAL A 98 -8.56 -13.01 8.72
N ASP A 99 -9.45 -12.01 8.71
CA ASP A 99 -10.21 -11.68 7.52
C ASP A 99 -9.34 -10.87 6.57
N MET A 100 -9.24 -11.34 5.33
CA MET A 100 -8.44 -10.70 4.29
C MET A 100 -9.34 -10.01 3.28
N VAL A 101 -8.95 -8.81 2.84
CA VAL A 101 -9.60 -8.16 1.70
C VAL A 101 -9.22 -8.92 0.43
N ASP A 102 -7.93 -9.24 0.28
CA ASP A 102 -7.42 -9.98 -0.86
C ASP A 102 -7.25 -11.45 -0.51
N GLN A 103 -7.73 -12.35 -1.37
CA GLN A 103 -7.54 -13.77 -1.18
C GLN A 103 -6.20 -14.26 -1.76
N LYS A 104 -5.59 -13.45 -2.62
CA LYS A 104 -4.27 -13.69 -3.20
C LYS A 104 -3.54 -12.35 -3.30
N SER A 105 -2.21 -12.39 -3.31
CA SER A 105 -1.44 -11.18 -3.51
C SER A 105 -1.62 -10.66 -4.94
N ARG A 106 -1.44 -9.36 -5.11
CA ARG A 106 -1.52 -8.69 -6.41
C ARG A 106 -0.47 -7.60 -6.49
N LYS A 107 -0.16 -7.16 -7.70
CA LYS A 107 0.86 -6.14 -7.88
C LYS A 107 0.34 -4.76 -7.49
N GLY A 108 1.12 -4.06 -6.66
CA GLY A 108 0.90 -2.67 -6.30
C GLY A 108 2.18 -1.89 -6.52
N LEU A 109 2.20 -0.61 -6.12
CA LEU A 109 3.39 0.22 -6.31
C LEU A 109 4.55 -0.24 -5.42
N ALA A 110 4.25 -0.79 -4.25
CA ALA A 110 5.25 -1.26 -3.28
C ALA A 110 5.79 -2.66 -3.56
N GLY A 111 5.24 -3.37 -4.55
CA GLY A 111 5.61 -4.74 -4.88
C GLY A 111 4.39 -5.64 -4.96
N MET A 112 4.53 -6.91 -4.55
CA MET A 112 3.37 -7.79 -4.41
C MET A 112 2.73 -7.54 -3.07
N ILE A 113 1.42 -7.27 -3.07
CA ILE A 113 0.72 -6.77 -1.89
C ILE A 113 -0.56 -7.55 -1.60
N CYS A 114 -1.03 -7.45 -0.37
CA CYS A 114 -2.39 -7.83 0.00
C CYS A 114 -2.87 -6.94 1.15
N PHE A 115 -4.18 -6.78 1.25
CA PHE A 115 -4.80 -6.01 2.33
C PHE A 115 -5.53 -6.93 3.30
N LEU A 116 -5.38 -6.64 4.60
CA LEU A 116 -6.17 -7.26 5.66
C LEU A 116 -7.46 -6.45 5.84
N HIS A 117 -8.56 -7.13 6.18
CA HIS A 117 -9.79 -6.42 6.46
C HIS A 117 -9.68 -5.66 7.80
N PRO A 118 -10.11 -4.37 7.84
CA PRO A 118 -9.95 -3.55 9.06
C PRO A 118 -10.59 -4.15 10.32
N LYS A 119 -11.59 -5.01 10.18
CA LYS A 119 -12.22 -5.61 11.34
C LYS A 119 -11.27 -6.53 12.12
N SER A 120 -10.23 -7.07 11.47
CA SER A 120 -9.22 -7.90 12.15
C SER A 120 -8.12 -7.05 12.79
N SER A 121 -7.96 -5.81 12.39
CA SER A 121 -6.86 -4.92 12.80
C SER A 121 -7.32 -3.67 13.53
N ARG A 122 -8.47 -3.76 14.21
CA ARG A 122 -9.00 -2.67 15.04
C ARG A 122 -9.26 -1.40 14.24
N SER A 123 -9.88 -1.56 13.08
CA SER A 123 -10.30 -0.46 12.18
C SER A 123 -9.15 0.26 11.46
N VAL A 124 -7.96 -0.31 11.49
CA VAL A 124 -6.83 0.19 10.70
C VAL A 124 -6.71 -0.68 9.45
N LEU A 125 -6.70 -0.05 8.28
CA LEU A 125 -6.44 -0.78 7.04
C LEU A 125 -4.95 -1.11 7.00
N VAL A 126 -4.63 -2.40 7.01
CA VAL A 126 -3.25 -2.90 7.01
C VAL A 126 -2.96 -3.55 5.67
N GLU A 127 -1.82 -3.20 5.10
CA GLU A 127 -1.30 -3.78 3.87
C GLU A 127 -0.03 -4.54 4.19
N LEU A 128 0.20 -5.67 3.49
CA LEU A 128 1.49 -6.36 3.51
C LEU A 128 2.09 -6.24 2.12
N ALA A 129 3.41 -6.07 2.05
CA ALA A 129 4.11 -5.95 0.76
C ALA A 129 5.43 -6.69 0.79
N THR A 130 5.71 -7.41 -0.30
CA THR A 130 7.05 -7.92 -0.58
C THR A 130 7.57 -7.18 -1.81
N PRO A 131 8.65 -6.38 -1.68
CA PRO A 131 9.21 -5.67 -2.83
C PRO A 131 9.55 -6.63 -3.97
N LEU A 132 9.36 -6.17 -5.21
CA LEU A 132 9.53 -7.05 -6.39
C LEU A 132 10.96 -7.60 -6.52
N ASN A 133 11.96 -6.86 -6.05
CA ASN A 133 13.36 -7.31 -6.15
C ASN A 133 13.65 -8.52 -5.24
N ILE A 134 12.79 -8.82 -4.27
CA ILE A 134 12.95 -9.99 -3.40
C ILE A 134 11.78 -10.97 -3.49
N TYR A 135 10.73 -10.60 -4.21
CA TYR A 135 9.52 -11.43 -4.32
C TYR A 135 9.80 -12.71 -5.11
N LYS A 136 9.27 -13.83 -4.59
CA LYS A 136 9.28 -15.12 -5.29
C LYS A 136 7.85 -15.63 -5.35
N ALA A 137 7.37 -15.94 -6.55
CA ALA A 137 6.02 -16.46 -6.74
C ALA A 137 5.84 -17.80 -6.02
N PRO A 138 4.62 -18.12 -5.54
CA PRO A 138 4.34 -19.42 -4.92
C PRO A 138 4.73 -20.57 -5.84
N GLY A 139 5.41 -21.58 -5.30
CA GLY A 139 5.87 -22.73 -6.07
C GLY A 139 7.15 -22.50 -6.84
N ALA A 140 7.70 -21.28 -6.86
CA ALA A 140 8.97 -21.02 -7.51
C ALA A 140 10.10 -21.71 -6.73
N GLN A 141 11.02 -22.37 -7.45
CA GLN A 141 12.19 -22.96 -6.81
C GLN A 141 13.16 -21.86 -6.44
N GLY A 142 13.57 -21.83 -5.18
CA GLY A 142 14.58 -20.90 -4.73
C GLY A 142 15.94 -21.37 -5.26
N ASP A 143 16.55 -20.58 -6.08
CA ASP A 143 17.87 -20.87 -6.61
C ASP A 143 18.94 -20.09 -5.90
#